data_18265cab3e3bb193652a04e29ad878bd
#
_entry.id   18265cab3e3bb193652a04e29ad878bd
#
_cell.length_a   1.000
_cell.length_b   1.000
_cell.length_c   1.000
_cell.angle_alpha   90.00
_cell.angle_beta   90.00
_cell.angle_gamma   90.00
#
_symmetry.space_group_name_H-M   'P 1'
#
loop_
_entity.id
_entity.type
_entity.pdbx_description
1 polymer ?
#
loop_
_entity_poly.entity_id
_entity_poly.type
_entity_poly.pdbx_seq_one_letter_code
_entity_poly.pdbx_strand_id
1 'polypeptide(L)'
;MVKNLQIDNLDRKILDIITRNARIPYLEVARACNVSGAAIHQRVQRLIKAKVIKGSEFKVDPVAVGFKTCAYIGIFLEHPGHYRKVIEMFKKIPEIIECHYTTGNYSLFIKVYAHDNEHLRDVLTNSIQHIEGITRTETLISLEESINRQIPVLSDAD
;
A
#
# COMPACT_ATOMS: atom_id res chain seq x y z
N MET A 1 -12.90 -13.02 -10.78
CA MET A 1 -12.10 -14.22 -10.47
C MET A 1 -10.71 -14.03 -11.06
N VAL A 2 -9.69 -13.87 -10.23
CA VAL A 2 -8.30 -13.89 -10.71
C VAL A 2 -8.03 -15.33 -11.10
N LYS A 3 -7.83 -15.62 -12.42
CA LYS A 3 -7.31 -16.92 -12.85
C LYS A 3 -6.06 -17.19 -12.02
N ASN A 4 -6.01 -18.33 -11.31
CA ASN A 4 -4.82 -18.78 -10.57
C ASN A 4 -3.64 -18.82 -11.54
N LEU A 5 -2.89 -17.72 -11.62
CA LEU A 5 -1.65 -17.70 -12.36
C LEU A 5 -0.64 -18.44 -11.48
N GLN A 6 -0.19 -19.59 -11.96
CA GLN A 6 0.92 -20.29 -11.32
C GLN A 6 2.20 -19.48 -11.56
N ILE A 7 2.79 -18.99 -10.46
CA ILE A 7 4.06 -18.26 -10.46
C ILE A 7 5.17 -19.28 -10.34
N ASP A 8 6.00 -19.39 -11.37
CA ASP A 8 7.16 -20.30 -11.38
C ASP A 8 8.42 -19.64 -10.77
N ASN A 9 9.49 -20.41 -10.61
CA ASN A 9 10.75 -19.93 -10.03
C ASN A 9 11.38 -18.79 -10.84
N LEU A 10 11.23 -18.79 -12.16
CA LEU A 10 11.72 -17.69 -12.99
C LEU A 10 10.90 -16.41 -12.76
N ASP A 11 9.59 -16.51 -12.61
CA ASP A 11 8.74 -15.37 -12.26
C ASP A 11 9.14 -14.79 -10.89
N ARG A 12 9.39 -15.65 -9.89
CA ARG A 12 9.86 -15.22 -8.55
C ARG A 12 11.19 -14.47 -8.65
N LYS A 13 12.15 -15.01 -9.40
CA LYS A 13 13.44 -14.36 -9.63
C LYS A 13 13.31 -13.01 -10.32
N ILE A 14 12.46 -12.90 -11.33
CA ILE A 14 12.16 -11.64 -12.00
C ILE A 14 11.55 -10.66 -11.00
N LEU A 15 10.54 -11.08 -10.23
CA LEU A 15 9.88 -10.24 -9.23
C LEU A 15 10.87 -9.75 -8.16
N ASP A 16 11.74 -10.62 -7.65
CA ASP A 16 12.76 -10.23 -6.67
C ASP A 16 13.68 -9.12 -7.20
N ILE A 17 14.11 -9.22 -8.45
CA ILE A 17 14.97 -8.20 -9.08
C ILE A 17 14.22 -6.87 -9.26
N ILE A 18 13.03 -6.90 -9.87
CA ILE A 18 12.29 -5.68 -10.20
C ILE A 18 11.68 -4.98 -8.99
N THR A 19 11.40 -5.71 -7.90
CA THR A 19 10.92 -5.09 -6.64
C THR A 19 12.00 -4.33 -5.91
N ARG A 20 13.28 -4.69 -6.10
CA ARG A 20 14.42 -3.94 -5.56
C ARG A 20 14.76 -2.70 -6.39
N ASN A 21 14.57 -2.78 -7.71
CA ASN A 21 14.80 -1.67 -8.63
C ASN A 21 13.80 -1.69 -9.78
N ALA A 22 12.70 -0.95 -9.63
CA ALA A 22 11.65 -0.86 -10.65
C ALA A 22 12.11 -0.21 -11.97
N ARG A 23 13.29 0.42 -11.99
CA ARG A 23 13.86 1.07 -13.20
C ARG A 23 14.92 0.21 -13.91
N ILE A 24 15.19 -1.00 -13.41
CA ILE A 24 16.18 -1.87 -14.03
C ILE A 24 15.78 -2.19 -15.48
N PRO A 25 16.68 -2.04 -16.47
CA PRO A 25 16.40 -2.44 -17.84
C PRO A 25 16.10 -3.93 -17.95
N TYR A 26 15.08 -4.30 -18.72
CA TYR A 26 14.72 -5.72 -18.89
C TYR A 26 15.89 -6.56 -19.48
N LEU A 27 16.80 -5.94 -20.21
CA LEU A 27 17.99 -6.62 -20.69
C LEU A 27 18.92 -7.07 -19.54
N GLU A 28 19.01 -6.27 -18.48
CA GLU A 28 19.80 -6.66 -17.29
C GLU A 28 19.11 -7.76 -16.50
N VAL A 29 17.79 -7.68 -16.37
CA VAL A 29 16.98 -8.77 -15.77
C VAL A 29 17.16 -10.06 -16.57
N ALA A 30 17.16 -9.97 -17.89
CA ALA A 30 17.36 -11.11 -18.78
C ALA A 30 18.73 -11.77 -18.58
N ARG A 31 19.78 -10.98 -18.47
CA ARG A 31 21.14 -11.47 -18.15
C ARG A 31 21.19 -12.17 -16.79
N ALA A 32 20.61 -11.53 -15.75
CA ALA A 32 20.56 -12.10 -14.40
C ALA A 32 19.76 -13.40 -14.31
N CYS A 33 18.75 -13.55 -15.17
CA CYS A 33 17.90 -14.74 -15.25
C CYS A 33 18.36 -15.76 -16.28
N ASN A 34 19.40 -15.47 -17.07
CA ASN A 34 19.90 -16.31 -18.17
C ASN A 34 18.82 -16.67 -19.21
N VAL A 35 18.04 -15.68 -19.63
CA VAL A 35 16.98 -15.80 -20.65
C VAL A 35 17.01 -14.62 -21.61
N SER A 36 16.20 -14.65 -22.68
CA SER A 36 16.12 -13.52 -23.61
C SER A 36 15.33 -12.35 -23.04
N GLY A 37 15.63 -11.12 -23.49
CA GLY A 37 14.86 -9.92 -23.14
C GLY A 37 13.38 -10.02 -23.52
N ALA A 38 13.07 -10.67 -24.63
CA ALA A 38 11.69 -10.93 -25.07
C ALA A 38 10.94 -11.82 -24.08
N ALA A 39 11.61 -12.85 -23.54
CA ALA A 39 11.02 -13.74 -22.53
C ALA A 39 10.71 -12.96 -21.23
N ILE A 40 11.60 -12.06 -20.77
CA ILE A 40 11.36 -11.19 -19.61
C ILE A 40 10.15 -10.29 -19.88
N HIS A 41 10.13 -9.62 -21.03
CA HIS A 41 9.02 -8.74 -21.39
C HIS A 41 7.67 -9.47 -21.36
N GLN A 42 7.59 -10.64 -21.98
CA GLN A 42 6.37 -11.46 -21.98
C GLN A 42 5.92 -11.84 -20.57
N ARG A 43 6.86 -12.27 -19.72
CA ARG A 43 6.57 -12.65 -18.33
C ARG A 43 6.08 -11.48 -17.50
N VAL A 44 6.75 -10.34 -17.57
CA VAL A 44 6.34 -9.12 -16.85
C VAL A 44 4.95 -8.69 -17.31
N GLN A 45 4.66 -8.66 -18.61
CA GLN A 45 3.32 -8.34 -19.14
C GLN A 45 2.27 -9.34 -18.64
N ARG A 46 2.58 -10.63 -18.57
CA ARG A 46 1.70 -11.65 -18.00
C ARG A 46 1.40 -11.38 -16.52
N LEU A 47 2.42 -11.04 -15.73
CA LEU A 47 2.29 -10.72 -14.30
C LEU A 47 1.47 -9.44 -14.07
N ILE A 48 1.65 -8.41 -14.90
CA ILE A 48 0.83 -7.20 -14.88
C ILE A 48 -0.63 -7.52 -15.21
N LYS A 49 -0.88 -8.23 -16.31
CA LYS A 49 -2.23 -8.61 -16.72
C LYS A 49 -2.95 -9.46 -15.68
N ALA A 50 -2.22 -10.29 -14.97
CA ALA A 50 -2.74 -11.09 -13.87
C ALA A 50 -2.85 -10.32 -12.54
N LYS A 51 -2.50 -9.04 -12.51
CA LYS A 51 -2.49 -8.17 -11.32
C LYS A 51 -1.58 -8.66 -10.19
N VAL A 52 -0.57 -9.48 -10.50
CA VAL A 52 0.52 -9.82 -9.59
C VAL A 52 1.40 -8.59 -9.39
N ILE A 53 1.78 -7.94 -10.49
CA ILE A 53 2.38 -6.60 -10.48
C ILE A 53 1.21 -5.60 -10.57
N LYS A 54 1.03 -4.80 -9.54
CA LYS A 54 -0.05 -3.79 -9.46
C LYS A 54 0.34 -2.45 -10.07
N GLY A 55 1.63 -2.16 -10.14
CA GLY A 55 2.19 -0.93 -10.66
C GLY A 55 3.64 -0.73 -10.25
N SER A 56 4.19 0.40 -10.65
CA SER A 56 5.48 0.91 -10.17
C SER A 56 5.30 2.38 -9.83
N GLU A 57 5.80 2.80 -8.69
CA GLU A 57 5.69 4.16 -8.19
C GLU A 57 7.01 4.65 -7.60
N PHE A 58 7.17 5.97 -7.57
CA PHE A 58 8.28 6.58 -6.85
C PHE A 58 7.93 6.65 -5.37
N LYS A 59 8.84 6.24 -4.50
CA LYS A 59 8.75 6.55 -3.08
C LYS A 59 9.21 7.99 -2.88
N VAL A 60 8.31 8.83 -2.37
CA VAL A 60 8.60 10.21 -2.00
C VAL A 60 8.70 10.28 -0.48
N ASP A 61 9.71 10.98 0.02
CA ASP A 61 9.82 11.27 1.44
C ASP A 61 8.74 12.27 1.87
N PRO A 62 7.78 11.87 2.72
CA PRO A 62 6.70 12.75 3.15
C PRO A 62 7.22 14.02 3.83
N VAL A 63 8.29 13.91 4.62
CA VAL A 63 8.87 15.05 5.34
C VAL A 63 9.45 16.08 4.37
N ALA A 64 10.13 15.62 3.32
CA ALA A 64 10.71 16.48 2.28
C ALA A 64 9.65 17.30 1.52
N VAL A 65 8.41 16.80 1.45
CA VAL A 65 7.29 17.48 0.80
C VAL A 65 6.30 18.11 1.81
N GLY A 66 6.71 18.24 3.07
CA GLY A 66 6.01 19.04 4.08
C GLY A 66 5.06 18.27 5.02
N PHE A 67 4.93 16.95 4.89
CA PHE A 67 4.13 16.13 5.78
C PHE A 67 4.99 15.60 6.95
N LYS A 68 4.92 16.27 8.09
CA LYS A 68 5.79 16.00 9.25
C LYS A 68 5.17 15.08 10.29
N THR A 69 3.85 14.86 10.23
CA THR A 69 3.12 14.02 11.19
C THR A 69 2.52 12.83 10.46
N CYS A 70 2.91 11.63 10.88
CA CYS A 70 2.27 10.38 10.49
C CYS A 70 1.44 9.85 11.66
N ALA A 71 0.19 9.47 11.39
CA ALA A 71 -0.67 8.89 12.41
C ALA A 71 -1.36 7.62 11.89
N TYR A 72 -1.54 6.67 12.78
CA TYR A 72 -2.41 5.52 12.60
C TYR A 72 -3.68 5.74 13.41
N ILE A 73 -4.84 5.54 12.78
CA ILE A 73 -6.11 5.83 13.42
C ILE A 73 -7.00 4.59 13.36
N GLY A 74 -7.35 4.07 14.53
CA GLY A 74 -8.37 3.04 14.68
C GLY A 74 -9.76 3.68 14.64
N ILE A 75 -10.63 3.14 13.79
CA ILE A 75 -11.99 3.63 13.57
C ILE A 75 -12.99 2.59 14.09
N PHE A 76 -13.95 3.05 14.89
CA PHE A 76 -15.07 2.25 15.35
C PHE A 76 -16.31 2.62 14.55
N LEU A 77 -16.93 1.63 13.90
CA LEU A 77 -18.18 1.82 13.18
C LEU A 77 -19.37 1.46 14.07
N GLU A 78 -20.46 2.21 13.93
CA GLU A 78 -21.72 1.92 14.60
C GLU A 78 -22.26 0.54 14.19
N HIS A 79 -22.23 0.26 12.88
CA HIS A 79 -22.62 -1.03 12.32
C HIS A 79 -21.70 -1.42 11.17
N PRO A 80 -21.42 -2.72 10.95
CA PRO A 80 -20.61 -3.18 9.81
C PRO A 80 -21.16 -2.72 8.44
N GLY A 81 -22.46 -2.48 8.33
CA GLY A 81 -23.09 -1.98 7.10
C GLY A 81 -22.63 -0.59 6.65
N HIS A 82 -22.11 0.23 7.56
CA HIS A 82 -21.59 1.57 7.24
C HIS A 82 -20.22 1.53 6.51
N TYR A 83 -19.53 0.39 6.49
CA TYR A 83 -18.21 0.22 5.89
C TYR A 83 -18.09 0.85 4.51
N ARG A 84 -18.98 0.49 3.55
CA ARG A 84 -18.88 0.98 2.17
C ARG A 84 -19.06 2.49 2.07
N LYS A 85 -20.00 3.06 2.83
CA LYS A 85 -20.25 4.51 2.87
C LYS A 85 -19.05 5.27 3.41
N VAL A 86 -18.48 4.78 4.52
CA VAL A 86 -17.29 5.37 5.14
C VAL A 86 -16.08 5.34 4.20
N ILE A 87 -15.83 4.20 3.52
CA ILE A 87 -14.74 4.10 2.53
C ILE A 87 -14.90 5.10 1.38
N GLU A 88 -16.12 5.30 0.86
CA GLU A 88 -16.32 6.29 -0.22
C GLU A 88 -16.06 7.73 0.26
N MET A 89 -16.28 8.02 1.54
CA MET A 89 -15.91 9.31 2.12
C MET A 89 -14.39 9.41 2.33
N PHE A 90 -13.73 8.35 2.83
CA PHE A 90 -12.28 8.32 3.01
C PHE A 90 -11.50 8.54 1.72
N LYS A 91 -11.98 8.02 0.59
CA LYS A 91 -11.37 8.26 -0.74
C LYS A 91 -11.29 9.74 -1.13
N LYS A 92 -12.07 10.61 -0.50
CA LYS A 92 -12.10 12.05 -0.76
C LYS A 92 -11.14 12.82 0.15
N ILE A 93 -10.53 12.16 1.13
CA ILE A 93 -9.61 12.76 2.10
C ILE A 93 -8.18 12.37 1.68
N PRO A 94 -7.42 13.28 1.04
CA PRO A 94 -6.11 12.95 0.47
C PRO A 94 -5.06 12.60 1.54
N GLU A 95 -5.25 13.04 2.77
CA GLU A 95 -4.38 12.73 3.90
C GLU A 95 -4.44 11.24 4.29
N ILE A 96 -5.52 10.53 3.94
CA ILE A 96 -5.65 9.09 4.19
C ILE A 96 -4.96 8.35 3.05
N ILE A 97 -3.81 7.75 3.33
CA ILE A 97 -3.00 7.04 2.34
C ILE A 97 -3.18 5.53 2.36
N GLU A 98 -3.62 4.98 3.48
CA GLU A 98 -3.93 3.55 3.62
C GLU A 98 -5.21 3.37 4.43
N CYS A 99 -6.00 2.35 4.08
CA CYS A 99 -7.18 1.96 4.84
C CYS A 99 -7.34 0.45 4.80
N HIS A 100 -7.43 -0.16 5.98
CA HIS A 100 -7.62 -1.60 6.14
C HIS A 100 -8.92 -1.87 6.90
N TYR A 101 -9.71 -2.84 6.41
CA TYR A 101 -10.78 -3.44 7.19
C TYR A 101 -10.17 -4.55 8.05
N THR A 102 -10.31 -4.44 9.35
CA THR A 102 -9.56 -5.27 10.30
C THR A 102 -10.47 -6.16 11.14
N THR A 103 -9.91 -7.25 11.64
CA THR A 103 -10.48 -8.03 12.73
C THR A 103 -10.00 -7.46 14.07
N GLY A 104 -10.77 -7.59 15.12
CA GLY A 104 -10.40 -7.13 16.46
C GLY A 104 -11.13 -5.85 16.87
N ASN A 105 -10.46 -4.99 17.64
CA ASN A 105 -11.12 -3.85 18.29
C ASN A 105 -11.58 -2.76 17.31
N TYR A 106 -10.80 -2.49 16.27
CA TYR A 106 -11.14 -1.47 15.27
C TYR A 106 -11.86 -2.11 14.08
N SER A 107 -12.88 -1.45 13.57
CA SER A 107 -13.52 -1.84 12.31
C SER A 107 -12.65 -1.50 11.12
N LEU A 108 -12.01 -0.31 11.16
CA LEU A 108 -11.06 0.15 10.15
C LEU A 108 -9.79 0.64 10.84
N PHE A 109 -8.66 0.48 10.15
CA PHE A 109 -7.38 1.02 10.56
C PHE A 109 -6.80 1.79 9.39
N ILE A 110 -6.52 3.07 9.59
CA ILE A 110 -6.05 3.97 8.53
C ILE A 110 -4.70 4.57 8.86
N LYS A 111 -3.91 4.87 7.82
CA LYS A 111 -2.68 5.65 7.92
C LYS A 111 -2.92 7.03 7.32
N VAL A 112 -2.58 8.06 8.06
CA VAL A 112 -2.77 9.45 7.70
C VAL A 112 -1.44 10.18 7.74
N TYR A 113 -1.19 11.04 6.74
CA TYR A 113 -0.13 12.03 6.80
C TYR A 113 -0.72 13.44 6.92
N ALA A 114 -0.16 14.25 7.82
CA ALA A 114 -0.52 15.64 8.02
C ALA A 114 0.74 16.52 8.03
N HIS A 115 0.58 17.80 7.72
CA HIS A 115 1.70 18.75 7.74
C HIS A 115 2.28 18.90 9.15
N ASP A 116 1.41 18.93 10.15
CA ASP A 116 1.71 19.05 11.57
C ASP A 116 0.56 18.50 12.42
N ASN A 117 0.67 18.64 13.75
CA ASN A 117 -0.36 18.18 14.68
C ASN A 117 -1.65 19.03 14.63
N GLU A 118 -1.57 20.29 14.23
CA GLU A 118 -2.73 21.13 14.06
C GLU A 118 -3.55 20.68 12.84
N HIS A 119 -2.89 20.44 11.73
CA HIS A 119 -3.51 19.86 10.54
C HIS A 119 -4.08 18.46 10.83
N LEU A 120 -3.38 17.60 11.59
CA LEU A 120 -3.91 16.31 12.00
C LEU A 120 -5.21 16.44 12.79
N ARG A 121 -5.25 17.37 13.75
CA ARG A 121 -6.47 17.67 14.51
C ARG A 121 -7.61 18.06 13.59
N ASP A 122 -7.34 18.94 12.62
CA ASP A 122 -8.37 19.43 11.70
C ASP A 122 -8.90 18.31 10.79
N VAL A 123 -8.02 17.43 10.28
CA VAL A 123 -8.42 16.24 9.51
C VAL A 123 -9.28 15.31 10.37
N LEU A 124 -8.91 15.08 11.62
CA LEU A 124 -9.67 14.26 12.55
C LEU A 124 -11.06 14.84 12.81
N THR A 125 -11.13 16.10 13.22
CA THR A 125 -12.38 16.71 13.69
C THR A 125 -13.30 17.10 12.55
N ASN A 126 -12.76 17.66 11.45
CA ASN A 126 -13.57 18.23 10.38
C ASN A 126 -13.82 17.26 9.22
N SER A 127 -12.97 16.23 9.06
CA SER A 127 -13.08 15.32 7.91
C SER A 127 -13.47 13.90 8.30
N ILE A 128 -12.90 13.34 9.37
CA ILE A 128 -13.09 11.93 9.73
C ILE A 128 -14.25 11.73 10.70
N GLN A 129 -14.23 12.42 11.83
CA GLN A 129 -15.21 12.21 12.92
C GLN A 129 -16.63 12.66 12.58
N HIS A 130 -16.80 13.51 11.56
CA HIS A 130 -18.12 13.93 11.07
C HIS A 130 -18.78 12.92 10.12
N ILE A 131 -18.07 11.87 9.73
CA ILE A 131 -18.63 10.85 8.81
C ILE A 131 -19.65 10.01 9.57
N GLU A 132 -20.88 10.02 9.07
CA GLU A 132 -21.96 9.20 9.62
C GLU A 132 -21.59 7.71 9.63
N GLY A 133 -21.81 7.05 10.76
CA GLY A 133 -21.45 5.67 11.00
C GLY A 133 -20.12 5.47 11.71
N ILE A 134 -19.35 6.52 11.95
CA ILE A 134 -18.17 6.50 12.82
C ILE A 134 -18.61 6.92 14.24
N THR A 135 -18.35 6.07 15.23
CA THR A 135 -18.72 6.35 16.63
C THR A 135 -17.55 6.85 17.46
N ARG A 136 -16.35 6.37 17.17
CA ARG A 136 -15.14 6.68 17.92
C ARG A 136 -13.91 6.51 17.06
N THR A 137 -12.87 7.27 17.36
CA THR A 137 -11.54 7.13 16.79
C THR A 137 -10.49 7.04 17.89
N GLU A 138 -9.43 6.26 17.66
CA GLU A 138 -8.22 6.24 18.48
C GLU A 138 -7.03 6.58 17.59
N THR A 139 -6.26 7.59 17.97
CA THR A 139 -5.14 8.09 17.17
C THR A 139 -3.81 7.74 17.84
N LEU A 140 -2.93 7.11 17.07
CA LEU A 140 -1.57 6.77 17.42
C LEU A 140 -0.63 7.57 16.52
N ILE A 141 0.15 8.48 17.08
CA ILE A 141 1.16 9.21 16.30
C ILE A 141 2.38 8.32 16.16
N SER A 142 2.82 8.10 14.92
CA SER A 142 4.06 7.39 14.63
C SER A 142 5.24 8.29 14.97
N LEU A 143 6.11 7.83 15.85
CA LEU A 143 7.32 8.57 16.21
C LEU A 143 8.42 8.36 15.18
N GLU A 144 8.48 7.15 14.58
CA GLU A 144 9.50 6.76 13.60
C GLU A 144 8.99 5.62 12.74
N GLU A 145 9.28 5.63 11.44
CA GLU A 145 9.10 4.48 10.55
C GLU A 145 10.42 3.71 10.44
N SER A 146 10.64 2.75 11.34
CA SER A 146 11.90 2.00 11.41
C SER A 146 12.09 0.98 10.28
N ILE A 147 11.01 0.48 9.67
CA ILE A 147 11.04 -0.48 8.57
C ILE A 147 9.95 -0.14 7.55
N ASN A 148 10.38 0.07 6.30
CA ASN A 148 9.49 0.20 5.14
C ASN A 148 10.14 -0.48 3.93
N ARG A 149 9.68 -1.66 3.59
CA ARG A 149 10.18 -2.46 2.47
C ARG A 149 9.05 -3.24 1.80
N GLN A 150 9.29 -3.65 0.56
CA GLN A 150 8.40 -4.55 -0.16
C GLN A 150 8.38 -5.94 0.50
N ILE A 151 7.29 -6.68 0.26
CA ILE A 151 7.22 -8.09 0.64
C ILE A 151 8.36 -8.87 -0.02
N PRO A 152 9.01 -9.81 0.68
CA PRO A 152 10.01 -10.67 0.07
C PRO A 152 9.35 -11.61 -0.94
N VAL A 153 9.95 -11.71 -2.12
CA VAL A 153 9.56 -12.70 -3.13
C VAL A 153 10.60 -13.81 -3.08
N LEU A 154 10.36 -14.81 -2.22
CA LEU A 154 11.28 -15.93 -2.03
C LEU A 154 11.16 -16.93 -3.19
N SER A 155 12.29 -17.48 -3.62
CA SER A 155 12.31 -18.68 -4.47
C SER A 155 12.02 -19.92 -3.61
N ASP A 156 11.38 -20.95 -4.18
CA ASP A 156 11.09 -22.20 -3.46
C ASP A 156 12.37 -23.02 -3.12
N ALA A 157 13.55 -22.42 -3.27
CA ALA A 157 14.87 -23.06 -3.12
C ALA A 157 15.71 -22.51 -1.96
N ASP A 158 15.10 -21.77 -1.00
CA ASP A 158 15.77 -21.33 0.23
C ASP A 158 15.16 -21.99 1.46
#